data_6f8200cf3cbce6ee60d4f9d74e8771ee
#
_entry.id   6f8200cf3cbce6ee60d4f9d74e8771ee
#
_cell.length_a   1.000
_cell.length_b   1.000
_cell.length_c   1.000
_cell.angle_alpha   90.00
_cell.angle_beta   90.00
_cell.angle_gamma   90.00
#
_symmetry.space_group_name_H-M   'P 1'
#
loop_
_entity.id
_entity.type
_entity.pdbx_description
1 polymer ?
#
loop_
_entity_poly.entity_id
_entity_poly.type
_entity_poly.pdbx_seq_one_letter_code
_entity_poly.pdbx_strand_id
1 'polypeptide(L)'
;MKKVLLGLALAIVLPLSAQQKPVYLDATKPIEERVEDALGRLTLKEKVAMTHAQSKFSSPGVPRLGIPEFWMTDGPHGIRPEVLWDEWNQAGWTNDSCVAYPALTCLAATWNPEMSLLYGKS
;
A
#
# COMPACT_ATOMS: atom_id res chain seq x y z
N MET A 1 27.62 24.17 63.15
CA MET A 1 26.24 23.83 62.89
C MET A 1 26.06 23.68 61.37
N LYS A 2 26.05 22.44 60.89
CA LYS A 2 25.91 22.13 59.42
C LYS A 2 24.44 21.89 59.13
N LYS A 3 23.82 22.76 58.31
CA LYS A 3 22.45 22.57 57.82
C LYS A 3 22.49 21.62 56.62
N VAL A 4 21.94 20.42 56.79
CA VAL A 4 21.72 19.48 55.72
C VAL A 4 20.40 19.86 55.04
N LEU A 5 20.46 20.37 53.79
CA LEU A 5 19.29 20.55 52.94
C LEU A 5 18.97 19.21 52.28
N LEU A 6 17.87 18.61 52.73
CA LEU A 6 17.32 17.38 52.10
C LEU A 6 16.45 17.81 50.90
N GLY A 7 16.99 17.73 49.71
CA GLY A 7 16.26 17.98 48.45
C GLY A 7 15.30 16.83 48.15
N LEU A 8 14.01 17.05 48.26
CA LEU A 8 12.95 16.11 47.87
C LEU A 8 12.82 16.11 46.33
N ALA A 9 13.45 15.13 45.69
CA ALA A 9 13.27 14.92 44.25
C ALA A 9 11.89 14.31 44.01
N LEU A 10 10.92 15.13 43.56
CA LEU A 10 9.61 14.68 43.14
C LEU A 10 9.75 14.02 41.76
N ALA A 11 9.84 12.68 41.69
CA ALA A 11 9.82 11.91 40.46
C ALA A 11 8.39 11.98 39.89
N ILE A 12 8.19 12.81 38.86
CA ILE A 12 6.95 12.83 38.09
C ILE A 12 6.94 11.57 37.25
N VAL A 13 6.25 10.54 37.72
CA VAL A 13 5.94 9.36 36.93
C VAL A 13 4.83 9.74 35.96
N LEU A 14 5.22 10.15 34.75
CA LEU A 14 4.27 10.31 33.66
C LEU A 14 3.70 8.92 33.33
N PRO A 15 2.38 8.74 33.32
CA PRO A 15 1.80 7.47 32.88
C PRO A 15 2.21 7.27 31.42
N LEU A 16 3.02 6.25 31.16
CA LEU A 16 3.28 5.76 29.82
C LEU A 16 1.97 5.13 29.34
N SER A 17 1.07 5.94 28.82
CA SER A 17 -0.13 5.43 28.15
C SER A 17 0.37 4.57 27.01
N ALA A 18 0.27 3.27 27.15
CA ALA A 18 0.50 2.34 26.05
C ALA A 18 -0.45 2.76 24.94
N GLN A 19 0.10 3.41 23.91
CA GLN A 19 -0.68 3.94 22.80
C GLN A 19 -1.35 2.76 22.12
N GLN A 20 -2.64 2.59 22.34
CA GLN A 20 -3.39 1.50 21.73
C GLN A 20 -3.16 1.53 20.24
N LYS A 21 -2.76 0.38 19.69
CA LYS A 21 -2.58 0.23 18.25
C LYS A 21 -3.86 0.66 17.52
N PRO A 22 -3.78 1.55 16.53
CA PRO A 22 -4.94 1.97 15.77
C PRO A 22 -5.70 0.78 15.17
N VAL A 23 -7.03 0.86 15.10
CA VAL A 23 -7.86 -0.25 14.61
C VAL A 23 -7.50 -0.63 13.18
N TYR A 24 -7.20 0.34 12.32
CA TYR A 24 -6.83 0.08 10.92
C TYR A 24 -5.54 -0.77 10.77
N LEU A 25 -4.66 -0.76 11.76
CA LEU A 25 -3.44 -1.59 11.77
C LEU A 25 -3.66 -2.97 12.41
N ASP A 26 -4.81 -3.22 13.02
CA ASP A 26 -5.12 -4.50 13.66
C ASP A 26 -5.73 -5.46 12.66
N ALA A 27 -4.93 -6.42 12.19
CA ALA A 27 -5.39 -7.43 11.21
C ALA A 27 -6.45 -8.40 11.75
N THR A 28 -6.68 -8.43 13.07
CA THR A 28 -7.72 -9.29 13.68
C THR A 28 -9.11 -8.66 13.61
N LYS A 29 -9.18 -7.37 13.29
CA LYS A 29 -10.45 -6.64 13.16
C LYS A 29 -11.06 -6.83 11.77
N PRO A 30 -12.40 -6.77 11.67
CA PRO A 30 -13.10 -6.78 10.39
C PRO A 30 -12.59 -5.66 9.47
N ILE A 31 -12.57 -5.93 8.16
CA ILE A 31 -12.07 -4.97 7.16
C ILE A 31 -12.83 -3.65 7.24
N GLU A 32 -14.15 -3.68 7.38
CA GLU A 32 -14.98 -2.48 7.43
C GLU A 32 -14.61 -1.58 8.63
N GLU A 33 -14.40 -2.14 9.82
CA GLU A 33 -13.98 -1.38 10.98
C GLU A 33 -12.61 -0.73 10.75
N ARG A 34 -11.70 -1.43 10.09
CA ARG A 34 -10.37 -0.94 9.75
C ARG A 34 -10.42 0.18 8.73
N VAL A 35 -11.28 0.06 7.71
CA VAL A 35 -11.50 1.08 6.70
C VAL A 35 -12.07 2.35 7.31
N GLU A 36 -13.10 2.23 8.14
CA GLU A 36 -13.72 3.38 8.82
C GLU A 36 -12.73 4.11 9.73
N ASP A 37 -11.94 3.39 10.53
CA ASP A 37 -10.92 4.01 11.39
C ASP A 37 -9.85 4.73 10.55
N ALA A 38 -9.39 4.13 9.43
CA ALA A 38 -8.45 4.77 8.52
C ALA A 38 -9.05 6.03 7.89
N LEU A 39 -10.27 5.95 7.37
CA LEU A 39 -10.99 7.07 6.76
C LEU A 39 -11.20 8.23 7.73
N GLY A 40 -11.51 7.92 9.00
CA GLY A 40 -11.65 8.93 10.05
C GLY A 40 -10.36 9.69 10.34
N ARG A 41 -9.20 9.08 10.10
CA ARG A 41 -7.87 9.67 10.33
C ARG A 41 -7.34 10.46 9.13
N LEU A 42 -7.84 10.20 7.93
CA LEU A 42 -7.43 10.87 6.71
C LEU A 42 -7.94 12.30 6.64
N THR A 43 -7.08 13.22 6.26
CA THR A 43 -7.48 14.58 5.87
C THR A 43 -8.20 14.56 4.52
N LEU A 44 -8.97 15.59 4.23
CA LEU A 44 -9.63 15.71 2.92
C LEU A 44 -8.62 15.67 1.77
N LYS A 45 -7.47 16.33 1.93
CA LYS A 45 -6.40 16.33 0.93
C LYS A 45 -5.88 14.92 0.65
N GLU A 46 -5.66 14.12 1.69
CA GLU A 46 -5.21 12.72 1.56
C GLU A 46 -6.28 11.86 0.89
N LYS A 47 -7.55 12.01 1.28
CA LYS A 47 -8.67 11.31 0.64
C LYS A 47 -8.73 11.60 -0.86
N VAL A 48 -8.66 12.88 -1.24
CA VAL A 48 -8.66 13.28 -2.65
C VAL A 48 -7.43 12.73 -3.37
N ALA A 49 -6.24 12.82 -2.77
CA ALA A 49 -5.02 12.29 -3.38
C ALA A 49 -5.13 10.80 -3.71
N MET A 50 -5.69 9.99 -2.82
CA MET A 50 -5.84 8.55 -3.02
C MET A 50 -6.85 8.17 -4.14
N THR A 51 -7.65 9.12 -4.64
CA THR A 51 -8.62 8.86 -5.72
C THR A 51 -8.06 9.06 -7.11
N HIS A 52 -6.81 9.47 -7.24
CA HIS A 52 -6.15 9.67 -8.54
C HIS A 52 -4.72 9.14 -8.52
N ALA A 53 -4.18 8.91 -9.70
CA ALA A 53 -2.79 8.49 -9.85
C ALA A 53 -1.83 9.64 -9.48
N GLN A 54 -0.72 9.30 -8.87
CA GLN A 54 0.41 10.20 -8.65
C GLN A 54 1.52 10.03 -9.69
N SER A 55 1.55 8.87 -10.33
CA SER A 55 2.45 8.52 -11.42
C SER A 55 1.70 7.75 -12.50
N LYS A 56 2.39 7.19 -13.49
CA LYS A 56 1.77 6.36 -14.53
C LYS A 56 1.05 5.14 -13.96
N PHE A 57 1.60 4.54 -12.92
CA PHE A 57 1.11 3.26 -12.39
C PHE A 57 1.04 3.22 -10.87
N SER A 58 0.95 4.35 -10.19
CA SER A 58 0.81 4.34 -8.73
C SER A 58 -0.23 5.32 -8.22
N SER A 59 -0.84 4.94 -7.12
CA SER A 59 -1.68 5.79 -6.30
C SER A 59 -0.93 6.14 -5.02
N PRO A 60 -1.03 7.38 -4.50
CA PRO A 60 -0.30 7.77 -3.32
C PRO A 60 -0.76 7.01 -2.08
N GLY A 61 0.20 6.71 -1.21
CA GLY A 61 -0.08 6.27 0.14
C GLY A 61 -0.30 7.45 1.08
N VAL A 62 -0.34 7.14 2.37
CA VAL A 62 -0.40 8.13 3.44
C VAL A 62 0.71 7.83 4.45
N PRO A 63 1.94 8.31 4.21
CA PRO A 63 3.11 7.97 5.04
C PRO A 63 2.91 8.27 6.52
N ARG A 64 2.19 9.36 6.84
CA ARG A 64 1.85 9.74 8.21
C ARG A 64 1.07 8.65 8.96
N LEU A 65 0.30 7.84 8.27
CA LEU A 65 -0.46 6.73 8.82
C LEU A 65 0.21 5.36 8.54
N GLY A 66 1.38 5.33 7.91
CA GLY A 66 2.03 4.09 7.51
C GLY A 66 1.28 3.33 6.41
N ILE A 67 0.40 4.01 5.67
CA ILE A 67 -0.28 3.45 4.50
C ILE A 67 0.66 3.61 3.30
N PRO A 68 1.15 2.50 2.72
CA PRO A 68 2.07 2.57 1.59
C PRO A 68 1.38 3.09 0.33
N GLU A 69 2.16 3.56 -0.62
CA GLU A 69 1.68 3.77 -1.98
C GLU A 69 1.29 2.45 -2.63
N PHE A 70 0.32 2.49 -3.52
CA PHE A 70 -0.17 1.32 -4.23
C PHE A 70 0.31 1.37 -5.68
N TRP A 71 1.09 0.37 -6.06
CA TRP A 71 1.60 0.22 -7.42
C TRP A 71 0.76 -0.76 -8.22
N MET A 72 0.56 -0.42 -9.47
CA MET A 72 -0.20 -1.20 -10.45
C MET A 72 0.67 -1.45 -11.66
N THR A 73 0.33 -2.46 -12.42
CA THR A 73 0.93 -2.69 -13.73
C THR A 73 -0.16 -3.03 -14.73
N ASP A 74 0.15 -2.92 -16.00
CA ASP A 74 -0.67 -3.46 -17.08
C ASP A 74 0.00 -4.71 -17.67
N GLY A 75 -0.56 -5.25 -18.70
CA GLY A 75 0.03 -6.37 -19.41
C GLY A 75 -0.96 -7.10 -20.29
N PRO A 76 -1.12 -6.67 -21.55
CA PRO A 76 -2.04 -7.34 -22.49
C PRO A 76 -1.57 -8.74 -22.87
N HIS A 77 -0.29 -9.06 -22.65
CA HIS A 77 0.34 -10.35 -22.95
C HIS A 77 0.98 -10.99 -21.73
N GLY A 78 0.42 -10.83 -20.58
CA GLY A 78 0.95 -11.20 -19.27
C GLY A 78 1.25 -9.97 -18.43
N ILE A 79 1.61 -10.18 -17.17
CA ILE A 79 1.95 -9.09 -16.25
C ILE A 79 3.25 -8.43 -16.71
N ARG A 80 3.23 -7.13 -16.92
CA ARG A 80 4.42 -6.38 -17.27
C ARG A 80 5.22 -6.02 -16.02
N PRO A 81 6.58 -6.02 -16.08
CA PRO A 81 7.40 -5.46 -15.02
C PRO A 81 7.03 -3.99 -14.74
N GLU A 82 7.18 -3.58 -13.48
CA GLU A 82 6.96 -2.20 -13.09
C GLU A 82 7.94 -1.26 -13.81
N VAL A 83 7.47 -0.05 -14.06
CA VAL A 83 8.28 1.03 -14.65
C VAL A 83 8.61 2.07 -13.58
N LEU A 84 9.67 2.83 -13.81
CA LEU A 84 10.01 3.96 -12.97
C LEU A 84 8.91 5.02 -13.00
N TRP A 85 8.86 5.85 -11.98
CA TRP A 85 7.80 6.82 -11.67
C TRP A 85 7.19 7.54 -12.89
N ASP A 86 8.01 8.21 -13.68
CA ASP A 86 7.58 8.96 -14.87
C ASP A 86 8.28 8.52 -16.16
N GLU A 87 9.06 7.46 -16.09
CA GLU A 87 9.80 6.91 -17.21
C GLU A 87 9.19 5.58 -17.65
N TRP A 88 9.55 5.13 -18.86
CA TRP A 88 9.14 3.81 -19.36
C TRP A 88 10.21 2.74 -19.16
N ASN A 89 11.29 3.08 -18.45
CA ASN A 89 12.32 2.13 -18.08
C ASN A 89 11.78 1.20 -16.96
N GLN A 90 12.16 -0.06 -17.04
CA GLN A 90 11.82 -1.03 -16.00
C GLN A 90 12.48 -0.63 -14.67
N ALA A 91 11.79 -0.86 -13.57
CA ALA A 91 12.28 -0.54 -12.24
C ALA A 91 13.43 -1.47 -11.80
N GLY A 92 13.52 -2.66 -12.38
CA GLY A 92 14.56 -3.65 -12.06
C GLY A 92 14.40 -4.26 -10.68
N TRP A 93 13.17 -4.38 -10.18
CA TRP A 93 12.88 -4.98 -8.89
C TRP A 93 12.95 -6.50 -8.96
N THR A 94 13.08 -7.16 -7.81
CA THR A 94 13.22 -8.62 -7.73
C THR A 94 12.00 -9.40 -8.23
N ASN A 95 10.84 -8.77 -8.29
CA ASN A 95 9.58 -9.32 -8.81
C ASN A 95 9.34 -9.04 -10.30
N ASP A 96 10.32 -8.48 -11.01
CA ASP A 96 10.18 -8.15 -12.44
C ASP A 96 10.26 -9.36 -13.38
N SER A 97 10.48 -10.56 -12.86
CA SER A 97 10.39 -11.80 -13.64
C SER A 97 8.93 -12.11 -13.96
N CYS A 98 8.52 -11.81 -15.17
CA CYS A 98 7.15 -11.99 -15.63
C CYS A 98 7.06 -12.97 -16.78
N VAL A 99 5.90 -13.62 -16.93
CA VAL A 99 5.62 -14.55 -18.03
C VAL A 99 4.97 -13.77 -19.17
N ALA A 100 5.53 -13.88 -20.38
CA ALA A 100 4.90 -13.35 -21.58
C ALA A 100 4.01 -14.41 -22.23
N TYR A 101 2.76 -14.06 -22.47
CA TYR A 101 1.78 -14.90 -23.15
C TYR A 101 1.68 -14.55 -24.64
N PRO A 102 1.11 -15.43 -25.46
CA PRO A 102 0.84 -15.13 -26.88
C PRO A 102 -0.02 -13.88 -27.04
N ALA A 103 0.16 -13.17 -28.14
CA ALA A 103 -0.65 -11.99 -28.46
C ALA A 103 -2.14 -12.33 -28.51
N LEU A 104 -2.98 -11.44 -27.99
CA LEU A 104 -4.44 -11.63 -27.95
C LEU A 104 -5.06 -11.80 -29.34
N THR A 105 -4.43 -11.24 -30.37
CA THR A 105 -4.83 -11.48 -31.78
C THR A 105 -4.67 -12.94 -32.18
N CYS A 106 -3.60 -13.61 -31.72
CA CYS A 106 -3.42 -15.05 -31.93
C CYS A 106 -4.49 -15.85 -31.20
N LEU A 107 -4.78 -15.46 -29.96
CA LEU A 107 -5.83 -16.10 -29.17
C LEU A 107 -7.20 -15.93 -29.85
N ALA A 108 -7.53 -14.73 -30.29
CA ALA A 108 -8.79 -14.44 -30.99
C ALA A 108 -8.93 -15.23 -32.29
N ALA A 109 -7.82 -15.40 -33.03
CA ALA A 109 -7.79 -16.19 -34.27
C ALA A 109 -8.09 -17.69 -34.07
N THR A 110 -8.02 -18.19 -32.86
CA THR A 110 -8.40 -19.60 -32.57
C THR A 110 -9.91 -19.82 -32.60
N TRP A 111 -10.73 -18.77 -32.44
CA TRP A 111 -12.18 -18.85 -32.28
C TRP A 111 -12.64 -19.85 -31.21
N ASN A 112 -11.76 -20.13 -30.24
CA ASN A 112 -11.98 -21.13 -29.20
C ASN A 112 -12.20 -20.45 -27.83
N PRO A 113 -13.44 -20.41 -27.30
CA PRO A 113 -13.72 -19.81 -25.99
C PRO A 113 -13.00 -20.51 -24.83
N GLU A 114 -12.75 -21.82 -24.96
CA GLU A 114 -12.05 -22.58 -23.90
C GLU A 114 -10.59 -22.15 -23.78
N MET A 115 -9.95 -21.86 -24.90
CA MET A 115 -8.58 -21.31 -24.92
C MET A 115 -8.55 -19.90 -24.31
N SER A 116 -9.57 -19.09 -24.56
CA SER A 116 -9.69 -17.76 -23.94
C SER A 116 -9.86 -17.86 -22.43
N LEU A 117 -10.65 -18.82 -21.97
CA LEU A 117 -10.82 -19.07 -20.54
C LEU A 117 -9.53 -19.58 -19.89
N LEU A 118 -8.81 -20.45 -20.55
CA LEU A 118 -7.51 -20.97 -20.09
C LEU A 118 -6.49 -19.83 -19.97
N TYR A 119 -6.39 -18.99 -21.00
CA TYR A 119 -5.53 -17.80 -21.00
C TYR A 119 -5.81 -16.88 -19.83
N GLY A 120 -7.08 -16.63 -19.51
CA GLY A 120 -7.47 -15.76 -18.40
C GLY A 120 -7.28 -16.38 -17.01
N LYS A 121 -7.00 -17.70 -16.94
CA LYS A 121 -6.72 -18.41 -15.67
C LYS A 121 -5.23 -18.58 -15.38
N SER A 122 -4.38 -18.38 -16.38
CA SER A 122 -2.92 -18.57 -16.31
C SER A 122 -2.23 -17.37 -15.72
#